data_b181e27faaaea62054530eb48a2f75f7
#
_entry.id   b181e27faaaea62054530eb48a2f75f7
#
_cell.length_a   1.000
_cell.length_b   1.000
_cell.length_c   1.000
_cell.angle_alpha   90.00
_cell.angle_beta   90.00
_cell.angle_gamma   90.00
#
_symmetry.space_group_name_H-M   'P 1'
#
loop_
_entity.id
_entity.type
_entity.pdbx_description
1 polymer ?
#
loop_
_entity_poly.entity_id
_entity_poly.type
_entity_poly.pdbx_seq_one_letter_code
_entity_poly.pdbx_strand_id
1 'polypeptide(L)'
;QLIKSIDKRHLVSTVISYNPSALDSVAKYAPSLDYVGINVYGPMGEVQAVVDRSDYKGAFMITEWGPTGWWETASTEWKAPIEQTSEEKRQVYEERYTQYISANTRCLGSFVFLWGQKEERTPTWFSMFVEDKVDSLPLKGEKTPMVEAMQRVWTGKELDETAPIVRGMTIDGKSAIDNVRIKAGTLFKAEVSVTDKENDSLAYVWEVLKEATVLGFGGSYEPRPERMGDVAVSDKNVYETMIKVPGEYRLYVYVLDNTGFVSTANIPFQVID
;
A
#
# COMPACT_ATOMS: atom_id res chain seq x y z
N GLN A 1 19.28 28.56 -9.58
CA GLN A 1 19.98 29.84 -9.20
C GLN A 1 18.98 30.96 -8.98
N LEU A 2 18.01 31.19 -9.88
CA LEU A 2 17.02 32.27 -9.76
C LEU A 2 16.29 32.26 -8.41
N ILE A 3 15.77 31.12 -7.95
CA ILE A 3 15.08 31.04 -6.66
C ILE A 3 16.00 31.54 -5.54
N LYS A 4 17.24 31.04 -5.46
CA LYS A 4 18.20 31.42 -4.42
C LYS A 4 18.70 32.86 -4.51
N SER A 5 18.56 33.52 -5.66
CA SER A 5 18.87 34.97 -5.76
C SER A 5 17.77 35.83 -5.13
N ILE A 6 16.53 35.30 -5.07
CA ILE A 6 15.36 36.00 -4.50
C ILE A 6 15.18 35.61 -3.03
N ASP A 7 15.21 34.31 -2.74
CA ASP A 7 15.06 33.76 -1.39
C ASP A 7 16.32 32.98 -0.97
N LYS A 8 17.00 33.51 0.03
CA LYS A 8 18.25 32.94 0.60
C LYS A 8 18.02 32.08 1.84
N ARG A 9 16.78 32.00 2.32
CA ARG A 9 16.47 31.34 3.59
C ARG A 9 15.94 29.92 3.39
N HIS A 10 15.11 29.73 2.37
CA HIS A 10 14.52 28.40 2.13
C HIS A 10 15.47 27.51 1.32
N LEU A 11 15.45 26.24 1.68
CA LEU A 11 16.17 25.22 0.92
C LEU A 11 15.46 24.96 -0.41
N VAL A 12 16.24 24.69 -1.43
CA VAL A 12 15.75 24.41 -2.79
C VAL A 12 16.17 22.99 -3.18
N SER A 13 15.20 22.18 -3.56
CA SER A 13 15.40 20.82 -4.01
C SER A 13 14.71 20.54 -5.33
N THR A 14 14.99 19.39 -5.89
CA THR A 14 14.19 18.75 -6.95
C THR A 14 13.89 17.32 -6.56
N VAL A 15 12.85 16.74 -7.15
CA VAL A 15 12.49 15.34 -6.94
C VAL A 15 12.73 14.57 -8.24
N ILE A 16 13.33 13.40 -8.14
CA ILE A 16 13.53 12.47 -9.23
C ILE A 16 12.89 11.12 -8.88
N SER A 17 12.34 10.43 -9.87
CA SER A 17 12.09 8.99 -9.75
C SER A 17 13.43 8.26 -9.65
N TYR A 18 13.47 7.13 -8.94
CA TYR A 18 14.67 6.32 -8.85
C TYR A 18 15.22 5.98 -10.24
N ASN A 19 16.30 6.64 -10.57
CA ASN A 19 17.06 6.45 -11.81
C ASN A 19 18.53 6.80 -11.55
N PRO A 20 19.46 5.84 -11.64
CA PRO A 20 20.87 6.08 -11.37
C PRO A 20 21.48 7.26 -12.16
N SER A 21 21.13 7.42 -13.43
CA SER A 21 21.69 8.49 -14.28
C SER A 21 21.13 9.88 -13.98
N ALA A 22 20.00 9.96 -13.29
CA ALA A 22 19.37 11.25 -12.94
C ALA A 22 20.20 12.01 -11.89
N LEU A 23 20.86 11.31 -10.96
CA LEU A 23 21.74 11.94 -9.95
C LEU A 23 22.96 12.63 -10.57
N ASP A 24 23.59 12.01 -11.58
CA ASP A 24 24.71 12.61 -12.31
C ASP A 24 24.25 13.86 -13.10
N SER A 25 23.05 13.78 -13.67
CA SER A 25 22.43 14.94 -14.33
C SER A 25 22.16 16.08 -13.35
N VAL A 26 21.68 15.79 -12.15
CA VAL A 26 21.49 16.80 -11.09
C VAL A 26 22.82 17.41 -10.68
N ALA A 27 23.85 16.61 -10.44
CA ALA A 27 25.19 17.09 -10.09
C ALA A 27 25.74 18.05 -11.16
N LYS A 28 25.56 17.72 -12.44
CA LYS A 28 26.06 18.49 -13.56
C LYS A 28 25.28 19.78 -13.85
N TYR A 29 23.94 19.69 -13.85
CA TYR A 29 23.10 20.80 -14.36
C TYR A 29 22.42 21.61 -13.24
N ALA A 30 22.35 21.08 -12.04
CA ALA A 30 21.69 21.73 -10.90
C ALA A 30 22.55 21.74 -9.61
N PRO A 31 23.87 22.07 -9.66
CA PRO A 31 24.77 21.96 -8.50
C PRO A 31 24.40 22.91 -7.34
N SER A 32 23.48 23.85 -7.55
CA SER A 32 23.05 24.80 -6.52
C SER A 32 21.88 24.30 -5.66
N LEU A 33 21.38 23.08 -5.89
CA LEU A 33 20.39 22.47 -5.03
C LEU A 33 20.97 22.12 -3.66
N ASP A 34 20.16 22.26 -2.62
CA ASP A 34 20.56 21.95 -1.26
C ASP A 34 20.50 20.45 -0.97
N TYR A 35 19.51 19.79 -1.55
CA TYR A 35 19.35 18.32 -1.51
C TYR A 35 18.51 17.83 -2.70
N VAL A 36 18.46 16.51 -2.88
CA VAL A 36 17.64 15.86 -3.90
C VAL A 36 16.61 14.96 -3.25
N GLY A 37 15.36 15.06 -3.68
CA GLY A 37 14.30 14.09 -3.36
C GLY A 37 14.36 12.90 -4.30
N ILE A 38 14.18 11.70 -3.78
CA ILE A 38 14.14 10.44 -4.55
C ILE A 38 12.84 9.72 -4.24
N ASN A 39 12.03 9.44 -5.28
CA ASN A 39 10.85 8.58 -5.17
C ASN A 39 11.27 7.15 -5.53
N VAL A 40 11.10 6.19 -4.61
CA VAL A 40 11.57 4.82 -4.78
C VAL A 40 10.72 3.82 -4.01
N TYR A 41 10.48 2.66 -4.59
CA TYR A 41 9.73 1.54 -4.00
C TYR A 41 10.59 0.28 -3.91
N GLY A 42 10.45 -0.69 -4.82
CA GLY A 42 11.17 -1.97 -4.79
C GLY A 42 12.69 -1.85 -4.69
N PRO A 43 13.36 -1.03 -5.52
CA PRO A 43 14.81 -0.91 -5.48
C PRO A 43 15.36 -0.04 -4.33
N MET A 44 14.61 0.16 -3.25
CA MET A 44 15.01 0.95 -2.08
C MET A 44 16.41 0.55 -1.55
N GLY A 45 16.69 -0.74 -1.48
CA GLY A 45 17.99 -1.26 -1.02
C GLY A 45 19.19 -0.87 -1.89
N GLU A 46 18.94 -0.43 -3.13
CA GLU A 46 20.00 -0.03 -4.05
C GLU A 46 20.39 1.46 -3.94
N VAL A 47 19.52 2.28 -3.32
CA VAL A 47 19.67 3.74 -3.29
C VAL A 47 21.02 4.17 -2.76
N GLN A 48 21.47 3.58 -1.63
CA GLN A 48 22.78 3.93 -1.05
C GLN A 48 23.92 3.71 -2.06
N ALA A 49 23.97 2.54 -2.68
CA ALA A 49 25.02 2.20 -3.63
C ALA A 49 24.97 3.08 -4.89
N VAL A 50 23.79 3.47 -5.34
CA VAL A 50 23.60 4.37 -6.47
C VAL A 50 24.07 5.79 -6.11
N VAL A 51 23.68 6.31 -4.97
CA VAL A 51 24.09 7.64 -4.48
C VAL A 51 25.60 7.71 -4.30
N ASP A 52 26.24 6.67 -3.77
CA ASP A 52 27.69 6.65 -3.52
C ASP A 52 28.50 6.62 -4.82
N ARG A 53 28.02 5.89 -5.84
CA ARG A 53 28.68 5.81 -7.16
C ARG A 53 28.46 7.05 -8.03
N SER A 54 27.36 7.79 -7.81
CA SER A 54 27.02 8.96 -8.60
C SER A 54 27.99 10.14 -8.39
N ASP A 55 28.00 11.07 -9.32
CA ASP A 55 28.72 12.35 -9.19
C ASP A 55 28.07 13.27 -8.14
N TYR A 56 26.83 12.99 -7.74
CA TYR A 56 26.12 13.74 -6.71
C TYR A 56 26.66 13.45 -5.31
N LYS A 57 27.22 14.46 -4.64
CA LYS A 57 27.84 14.33 -3.31
C LYS A 57 27.03 15.01 -2.19
N GLY A 58 25.89 15.60 -2.52
CA GLY A 58 24.99 16.24 -1.55
C GLY A 58 24.16 15.27 -0.73
N ALA A 59 23.39 15.82 0.20
CA ALA A 59 22.39 15.08 0.95
C ALA A 59 21.16 14.75 0.08
N PHE A 60 20.41 13.72 0.44
CA PHE A 60 19.15 13.39 -0.22
C PHE A 60 18.03 13.11 0.78
N MET A 61 16.83 13.04 0.30
CA MET A 61 15.64 12.69 1.05
C MET A 61 14.84 11.66 0.24
N ILE A 62 14.28 10.65 0.87
CA ILE A 62 13.33 9.77 0.21
C ILE A 62 11.96 10.43 0.24
N THR A 63 11.57 11.04 -0.87
CA THR A 63 10.39 11.90 -0.93
C THR A 63 9.10 11.16 -1.23
N GLU A 64 9.20 9.91 -1.67
CA GLU A 64 8.05 9.02 -1.83
C GLU A 64 8.50 7.57 -1.74
N TRP A 65 7.88 6.83 -0.83
CA TRP A 65 8.10 5.39 -0.65
C TRP A 65 6.92 4.76 0.08
N GLY A 66 6.73 3.48 -0.10
CA GLY A 66 5.59 2.77 0.48
C GLY A 66 5.79 1.26 0.46
N PRO A 67 4.71 0.46 0.35
CA PRO A 67 4.77 -0.98 0.17
C PRO A 67 5.35 -1.32 -1.22
N THR A 68 5.38 -2.59 -1.57
CA THR A 68 5.73 -3.00 -2.94
C THR A 68 4.70 -2.45 -3.92
N GLY A 69 5.17 -1.78 -4.96
CA GLY A 69 4.30 -1.18 -5.98
C GLY A 69 3.54 -2.24 -6.78
N TRP A 70 2.34 -1.91 -7.25
CA TRP A 70 1.54 -2.83 -8.08
C TRP A 70 2.25 -3.26 -9.38
N TRP A 71 3.21 -2.48 -9.84
CA TRP A 71 4.07 -2.78 -11.00
C TRP A 71 5.24 -3.72 -10.67
N GLU A 72 5.44 -4.07 -9.40
CA GLU A 72 6.53 -4.91 -8.90
C GLU A 72 6.04 -6.25 -8.36
N THR A 73 4.73 -6.38 -8.13
CA THR A 73 4.13 -7.61 -7.60
C THR A 73 3.82 -8.62 -8.71
N ALA A 74 3.61 -9.87 -8.31
CA ALA A 74 3.02 -10.87 -9.19
C ALA A 74 1.62 -10.43 -9.65
N SER A 75 1.21 -10.93 -10.80
CA SER A 75 -0.13 -10.72 -11.35
C SER A 75 -0.79 -12.04 -11.69
N THR A 76 -2.10 -12.05 -11.67
CA THR A 76 -2.90 -13.17 -12.18
C THR A 76 -2.69 -13.35 -13.69
N GLU A 77 -3.18 -14.47 -14.24
CA GLU A 77 -3.16 -14.73 -15.70
C GLU A 77 -3.92 -13.65 -16.50
N TRP A 78 -4.95 -13.02 -15.91
CA TRP A 78 -5.68 -11.89 -16.50
C TRP A 78 -5.11 -10.51 -16.13
N LYS A 79 -3.89 -10.46 -15.60
CA LYS A 79 -3.11 -9.23 -15.34
C LYS A 79 -3.61 -8.36 -14.17
N ALA A 80 -4.48 -8.87 -13.31
CA ALA A 80 -4.78 -8.21 -12.06
C ALA A 80 -3.58 -8.33 -11.10
N PRO A 81 -3.01 -7.24 -10.57
CA PRO A 81 -1.88 -7.32 -9.66
C PRO A 81 -2.31 -7.91 -8.32
N ILE A 82 -1.45 -8.72 -7.73
CA ILE A 82 -1.69 -9.36 -6.43
C ILE A 82 -1.16 -8.45 -5.33
N GLU A 83 -2.07 -7.95 -4.52
CA GLU A 83 -1.78 -7.04 -3.42
C GLU A 83 -1.33 -7.80 -2.18
N GLN A 84 -0.32 -7.29 -1.51
CA GLN A 84 0.11 -7.78 -0.19
C GLN A 84 -0.99 -7.54 0.86
N THR A 85 -1.09 -8.42 1.84
CA THR A 85 -1.90 -8.15 3.04
C THR A 85 -1.36 -6.94 3.79
N SER A 86 -2.19 -6.32 4.64
CA SER A 86 -1.72 -5.19 5.45
C SER A 86 -0.57 -5.55 6.39
N GLU A 87 -0.49 -6.81 6.85
CA GLU A 87 0.63 -7.29 7.66
C GLU A 87 1.93 -7.41 6.84
N GLU A 88 1.86 -7.96 5.62
CA GLU A 88 3.04 -7.99 4.73
C GLU A 88 3.54 -6.59 4.40
N LYS A 89 2.62 -5.64 4.17
CA LYS A 89 2.97 -4.24 3.96
C LYS A 89 3.62 -3.64 5.20
N ARG A 90 3.09 -3.89 6.41
CA ARG A 90 3.69 -3.45 7.68
C ARG A 90 5.16 -3.85 7.78
N GLN A 91 5.47 -5.11 7.45
CA GLN A 91 6.84 -5.62 7.46
C GLN A 91 7.73 -4.87 6.46
N VAL A 92 7.23 -4.60 5.25
CA VAL A 92 7.95 -3.82 4.22
C VAL A 92 8.25 -2.40 4.72
N TYR A 93 7.31 -1.74 5.39
CA TYR A 93 7.52 -0.39 5.94
C TYR A 93 8.59 -0.38 7.03
N GLU A 94 8.55 -1.32 7.98
CA GLU A 94 9.55 -1.43 9.04
C GLU A 94 10.95 -1.72 8.47
N GLU A 95 11.05 -2.69 7.56
CA GLU A 95 12.31 -3.06 6.93
C GLU A 95 12.91 -1.89 6.15
N ARG A 96 12.13 -1.27 5.25
CA ARG A 96 12.62 -0.17 4.41
C ARG A 96 13.08 1.01 5.25
N TYR A 97 12.32 1.38 6.27
CA TYR A 97 12.72 2.50 7.13
C TYR A 97 13.98 2.19 7.92
N THR A 98 14.05 1.05 8.59
CA THR A 98 15.15 0.71 9.48
C THR A 98 16.44 0.42 8.73
N GLN A 99 16.38 -0.32 7.64
CA GLN A 99 17.57 -0.76 6.92
C GLN A 99 18.10 0.28 5.94
N TYR A 100 17.24 1.06 5.28
CA TYR A 100 17.65 1.87 4.14
C TYR A 100 17.47 3.37 4.34
N ILE A 101 16.57 3.82 5.22
CA ILE A 101 16.33 5.24 5.48
C ILE A 101 17.09 5.69 6.71
N SER A 102 16.74 5.16 7.89
CA SER A 102 17.31 5.62 9.16
C SER A 102 18.79 5.25 9.33
N ALA A 103 19.23 4.17 8.72
CA ALA A 103 20.64 3.74 8.73
C ALA A 103 21.54 4.58 7.81
N ASN A 104 20.98 5.42 6.94
CA ASN A 104 21.74 6.16 5.94
C ASN A 104 22.10 7.55 6.41
N THR A 105 23.39 7.81 6.60
CA THR A 105 23.91 9.09 7.13
C THR A 105 23.78 10.29 6.19
N ARG A 106 23.54 10.05 4.89
CA ARG A 106 23.31 11.11 3.89
C ARG A 106 21.82 11.36 3.64
N CYS A 107 20.95 10.46 4.13
CA CYS A 107 19.50 10.62 4.03
C CYS A 107 19.00 11.56 5.14
N LEU A 108 18.40 12.68 4.75
CA LEU A 108 17.86 13.68 5.68
C LEU A 108 16.54 13.24 6.31
N GLY A 109 15.85 12.26 5.73
CA GLY A 109 14.56 11.79 6.18
C GLY A 109 13.70 11.30 5.01
N SER A 110 12.42 11.06 5.29
CA SER A 110 11.52 10.50 4.28
C SER A 110 10.08 10.93 4.45
N PHE A 111 9.31 10.81 3.37
CA PHE A 111 7.85 10.95 3.35
C PHE A 111 7.24 9.65 2.85
N VAL A 112 6.39 9.04 3.67
CA VAL A 112 5.68 7.81 3.31
C VAL A 112 4.57 8.09 2.30
N PHE A 113 4.35 7.18 1.39
CA PHE A 113 3.23 7.19 0.48
C PHE A 113 2.30 6.00 0.79
N LEU A 114 1.06 6.21 1.26
CA LEU A 114 0.42 7.51 1.39
C LEU A 114 -0.09 7.69 2.83
N TRP A 115 0.24 8.80 3.48
CA TRP A 115 -0.34 9.19 4.77
C TRP A 115 -1.77 9.70 4.57
N GLY A 116 -2.67 8.76 4.27
CA GLY A 116 -4.07 9.02 3.92
C GLY A 116 -4.68 7.82 3.24
N GLN A 117 -5.71 8.06 2.42
CA GLN A 117 -6.36 7.06 1.58
C GLN A 117 -6.38 7.48 0.12
N LYS A 118 -6.19 6.53 -0.77
CA LYS A 118 -6.25 6.73 -2.21
C LYS A 118 -6.75 5.47 -2.91
N GLU A 119 -7.61 5.67 -3.90
CA GLU A 119 -7.91 4.63 -4.88
C GLU A 119 -6.77 4.58 -5.90
N GLU A 120 -6.00 3.51 -5.89
CA GLU A 120 -4.98 3.21 -6.88
C GLU A 120 -4.85 1.70 -7.03
N ARG A 121 -5.39 1.15 -8.11
CA ARG A 121 -5.65 -0.29 -8.33
C ARG A 121 -6.67 -0.85 -7.35
N THR A 122 -6.50 -0.54 -6.07
CA THR A 122 -7.38 -0.91 -4.98
C THR A 122 -7.48 0.26 -3.99
N PRO A 123 -8.53 0.30 -3.15
CA PRO A 123 -8.64 1.31 -2.10
C PRO A 123 -7.63 1.12 -0.97
N THR A 124 -6.90 0.01 -0.96
CA THR A 124 -6.02 -0.41 0.14
C THR A 124 -4.54 -0.46 -0.24
N TRP A 125 -4.17 -0.32 -1.53
CA TRP A 125 -2.79 -0.54 -1.96
C TRP A 125 -1.77 0.29 -1.20
N PHE A 126 -1.95 1.63 -1.22
CA PHE A 126 -1.05 2.58 -0.56
C PHE A 126 -1.67 3.25 0.66
N SER A 127 -2.93 2.95 0.97
CA SER A 127 -3.69 3.64 2.01
C SER A 127 -3.24 3.24 3.40
N MET A 128 -2.74 4.18 4.17
CA MET A 128 -2.36 3.97 5.57
C MET A 128 -3.55 4.15 6.53
N PHE A 129 -4.59 4.82 6.06
CA PHE A 129 -5.89 4.94 6.74
C PHE A 129 -6.97 4.45 5.80
N VAL A 130 -8.01 3.81 6.34
CA VAL A 130 -9.10 3.28 5.51
C VAL A 130 -10.40 3.91 5.95
N GLU A 131 -11.03 4.68 5.06
CA GLU A 131 -12.31 5.33 5.30
C GLU A 131 -13.26 5.09 4.14
N ASP A 132 -14.55 5.10 4.40
CA ASP A 132 -15.57 5.13 3.37
C ASP A 132 -16.09 6.54 3.16
N LYS A 133 -15.80 7.10 2.01
CA LYS A 133 -16.33 8.42 1.60
C LYS A 133 -17.56 8.32 0.69
N VAL A 134 -17.83 7.14 0.15
CA VAL A 134 -18.73 7.03 -1.00
C VAL A 134 -19.82 5.97 -0.84
N ASP A 135 -19.60 4.88 -0.11
CA ASP A 135 -20.41 3.67 -0.28
C ASP A 135 -20.84 2.94 0.99
N SER A 136 -20.96 3.64 2.10
CA SER A 136 -21.54 3.07 3.34
C SER A 136 -20.78 1.86 3.93
N LEU A 137 -19.46 1.77 3.71
CA LEU A 137 -18.62 0.89 4.51
C LEU A 137 -18.56 1.44 5.95
N PRO A 138 -18.61 0.62 6.98
CA PRO A 138 -18.53 1.07 8.37
C PRO A 138 -17.09 1.43 8.78
N LEU A 139 -16.39 2.19 7.93
CA LEU A 139 -15.00 2.62 8.11
C LEU A 139 -14.96 4.13 8.29
N LYS A 140 -14.19 4.62 9.25
CA LYS A 140 -14.15 6.03 9.66
C LYS A 140 -12.76 6.65 9.60
N GLY A 141 -11.83 6.01 8.91
CA GLY A 141 -10.43 6.42 8.87
C GLY A 141 -9.57 5.62 9.85
N GLU A 142 -9.90 4.36 10.05
CA GLU A 142 -9.14 3.44 10.89
C GLU A 142 -7.70 3.31 10.40
N LYS A 143 -6.79 3.20 11.35
CA LYS A 143 -5.36 3.03 11.11
C LYS A 143 -5.07 1.61 10.62
N THR A 144 -4.26 1.50 9.59
CA THR A 144 -3.74 0.19 9.16
C THR A 144 -2.47 -0.18 9.92
N PRO A 145 -2.02 -1.46 9.87
CA PRO A 145 -0.74 -1.89 10.43
C PRO A 145 0.47 -1.06 9.96
N MET A 146 0.39 -0.39 8.80
CA MET A 146 1.45 0.49 8.32
C MET A 146 1.61 1.75 9.17
N VAL A 147 0.51 2.30 9.73
CA VAL A 147 0.58 3.42 10.68
C VAL A 147 1.27 2.99 11.96
N GLU A 148 0.94 1.80 12.47
CA GLU A 148 1.61 1.18 13.62
C GLU A 148 3.11 1.05 13.36
N ALA A 149 3.52 0.49 12.22
CA ALA A 149 4.92 0.36 11.83
C ALA A 149 5.65 1.70 11.89
N MET A 150 5.08 2.74 11.27
CA MET A 150 5.70 4.06 11.27
C MET A 150 5.76 4.68 12.67
N GLN A 151 4.73 4.53 13.48
CA GLN A 151 4.73 5.01 14.85
C GLN A 151 5.86 4.34 15.66
N ARG A 152 6.02 3.01 15.53
CA ARG A 152 7.07 2.25 16.20
C ARG A 152 8.46 2.70 15.77
N VAL A 153 8.73 2.78 14.47
CA VAL A 153 10.07 3.12 13.99
C VAL A 153 10.45 4.58 14.22
N TRP A 154 9.47 5.50 14.25
CA TRP A 154 9.75 6.91 14.54
C TRP A 154 9.93 7.21 16.02
N THR A 155 9.22 6.50 16.90
CA THR A 155 9.26 6.77 18.35
C THR A 155 10.18 5.83 19.11
N GLY A 156 10.50 4.67 18.53
CA GLY A 156 11.23 3.59 19.22
C GLY A 156 10.44 2.95 20.37
N LYS A 157 9.11 3.13 20.40
CA LYS A 157 8.23 2.62 21.46
C LYS A 157 7.29 1.56 20.92
N GLU A 158 7.09 0.50 21.70
CA GLU A 158 5.98 -0.42 21.48
C GLU A 158 4.65 0.27 21.75
N LEU A 159 3.62 -0.22 21.07
CA LEU A 159 2.26 0.28 21.22
C LEU A 159 1.48 -0.60 22.21
N ASP A 160 0.61 0.01 22.98
CA ASP A 160 -0.29 -0.69 23.91
C ASP A 160 -1.38 -1.45 23.14
N GLU A 161 -1.83 -0.89 22.04
CA GLU A 161 -2.82 -1.44 21.12
C GLU A 161 -2.21 -1.63 19.73
N THR A 162 -2.45 -2.78 19.11
CA THR A 162 -1.91 -3.15 17.81
C THR A 162 -3.02 -3.62 16.85
N ALA A 163 -2.79 -3.50 15.56
CA ALA A 163 -3.75 -3.95 14.55
C ALA A 163 -3.85 -5.49 14.53
N PRO A 164 -5.02 -6.06 14.20
CA PRO A 164 -5.16 -7.49 13.96
C PRO A 164 -4.16 -7.98 12.88
N ILE A 165 -3.54 -9.12 13.08
CA ILE A 165 -2.56 -9.69 12.15
C ILE A 165 -3.27 -10.58 11.14
N VAL A 166 -3.46 -10.09 9.92
CA VAL A 166 -3.99 -10.86 8.79
C VAL A 166 -2.86 -11.66 8.14
N ARG A 167 -2.91 -12.98 8.28
CA ARG A 167 -1.88 -13.89 7.76
C ARG A 167 -2.12 -14.34 6.32
N GLY A 168 -3.34 -14.21 5.82
CA GLY A 168 -3.72 -14.58 4.46
C GLY A 168 -5.23 -14.74 4.32
N MET A 169 -5.64 -14.84 3.08
CA MET A 169 -7.05 -15.01 2.67
C MET A 169 -7.14 -16.07 1.57
N THR A 170 -8.23 -16.81 1.54
CA THR A 170 -8.50 -17.82 0.51
C THR A 170 -9.94 -17.72 0.00
N ILE A 171 -10.16 -18.16 -1.24
CA ILE A 171 -11.47 -18.46 -1.81
C ILE A 171 -11.49 -19.95 -2.17
N ASP A 172 -12.39 -20.72 -1.56
CA ASP A 172 -12.46 -22.18 -1.69
C ASP A 172 -11.10 -22.87 -1.48
N GLY A 173 -10.33 -22.37 -0.48
CA GLY A 173 -9.01 -22.85 -0.12
C GLY A 173 -7.86 -22.44 -1.06
N LYS A 174 -8.13 -21.61 -2.07
CA LYS A 174 -7.14 -21.08 -3.02
C LYS A 174 -6.77 -19.65 -2.67
N SER A 175 -5.50 -19.33 -2.78
CA SER A 175 -4.94 -17.97 -2.63
C SER A 175 -4.96 -17.19 -3.95
N ALA A 176 -4.59 -15.91 -3.92
CA ALA A 176 -4.54 -15.06 -5.12
C ALA A 176 -3.61 -15.59 -6.22
N ILE A 177 -2.51 -16.24 -5.85
CA ILE A 177 -1.53 -16.79 -6.81
C ILE A 177 -2.07 -18.00 -7.59
N ASP A 178 -3.13 -18.65 -7.09
CA ASP A 178 -3.72 -19.82 -7.70
C ASP A 178 -4.67 -19.50 -8.88
N ASN A 179 -4.77 -18.23 -9.26
CA ASN A 179 -5.62 -17.77 -10.36
C ASN A 179 -7.08 -18.23 -10.20
N VAL A 180 -7.70 -17.82 -9.11
CA VAL A 180 -9.02 -18.28 -8.69
C VAL A 180 -10.08 -18.03 -9.77
N ARG A 181 -10.74 -19.08 -10.22
CA ARG A 181 -11.86 -19.04 -11.16
C ARG A 181 -13.08 -19.74 -10.57
N ILE A 182 -14.22 -19.10 -10.67
CA ILE A 182 -15.50 -19.56 -10.13
C ILE A 182 -16.51 -19.58 -11.26
N LYS A 183 -17.33 -20.64 -11.33
CA LYS A 183 -18.41 -20.70 -12.31
C LYS A 183 -19.54 -19.73 -11.93
N ALA A 184 -20.07 -19.00 -12.90
CA ALA A 184 -21.18 -18.07 -12.71
C ALA A 184 -22.37 -18.73 -12.00
N GLY A 185 -22.90 -18.06 -10.98
CA GLY A 185 -24.01 -18.58 -10.19
C GLY A 185 -23.66 -19.70 -9.20
N THR A 186 -22.37 -20.01 -9.01
CA THR A 186 -21.93 -20.96 -7.98
C THR A 186 -21.63 -20.22 -6.68
N LEU A 187 -22.11 -20.78 -5.56
CA LEU A 187 -21.75 -20.32 -4.23
C LEU A 187 -20.28 -20.62 -3.96
N PHE A 188 -19.54 -19.66 -3.42
CA PHE A 188 -18.15 -19.85 -2.99
C PHE A 188 -17.93 -19.30 -1.58
N LYS A 189 -16.93 -19.84 -0.91
CA LYS A 189 -16.55 -19.51 0.45
C LYS A 189 -15.21 -18.79 0.48
N ALA A 190 -15.17 -17.61 1.07
CA ALA A 190 -13.93 -16.95 1.42
C ALA A 190 -13.62 -17.13 2.90
N GLU A 191 -12.33 -17.20 3.24
CA GLU A 191 -11.86 -17.32 4.61
C GLU A 191 -10.59 -16.49 4.80
N VAL A 192 -10.54 -15.71 5.89
CA VAL A 192 -9.35 -14.95 6.28
C VAL A 192 -8.75 -15.52 7.56
N SER A 193 -7.42 -15.70 7.57
CA SER A 193 -6.69 -16.14 8.75
C SER A 193 -6.20 -14.93 9.52
N VAL A 194 -6.67 -14.77 10.76
CA VAL A 194 -6.38 -13.60 11.61
C VAL A 194 -5.96 -14.06 12.99
N THR A 195 -5.01 -13.35 13.58
CA THR A 195 -4.70 -13.41 15.01
C THR A 195 -4.69 -12.00 15.55
N ASP A 196 -5.16 -11.84 16.77
CA ASP A 196 -5.14 -10.60 17.51
C ASP A 196 -4.36 -10.79 18.82
N LYS A 197 -3.45 -9.87 19.11
CA LYS A 197 -2.53 -10.00 20.25
C LYS A 197 -3.23 -9.66 21.56
N GLU A 198 -4.09 -8.70 21.53
CA GLU A 198 -4.86 -8.20 22.67
C GLU A 198 -6.10 -9.07 22.94
N ASN A 199 -6.48 -9.95 22.00
CA ASN A 199 -7.68 -10.78 21.97
C ASN A 199 -8.98 -9.97 21.93
N ASP A 200 -8.97 -8.92 21.14
CA ASP A 200 -10.14 -8.07 20.94
C ASP A 200 -11.26 -8.78 20.18
N SER A 201 -12.46 -8.24 20.32
CA SER A 201 -13.61 -8.68 19.52
C SER A 201 -13.48 -8.12 18.12
N LEU A 202 -13.25 -8.99 17.16
CA LEU A 202 -13.05 -8.61 15.76
C LEU A 202 -14.37 -8.52 14.99
N ALA A 203 -14.50 -7.51 14.15
CA ALA A 203 -15.56 -7.39 13.15
C ALA A 203 -14.96 -7.52 11.74
N TYR A 204 -15.65 -8.28 10.88
CA TYR A 204 -15.24 -8.54 9.51
C TYR A 204 -16.20 -7.86 8.55
N VAL A 205 -15.67 -7.00 7.71
CA VAL A 205 -16.41 -6.30 6.66
C VAL A 205 -15.95 -6.85 5.30
N TRP A 206 -16.89 -7.37 4.52
CA TRP A 206 -16.61 -7.99 3.23
C TRP A 206 -17.30 -7.26 2.11
N GLU A 207 -16.62 -7.07 1.00
CA GLU A 207 -17.21 -6.56 -0.23
C GLU A 207 -16.56 -7.18 -1.47
N VAL A 208 -17.33 -7.25 -2.53
CA VAL A 208 -16.82 -7.61 -3.87
C VAL A 208 -16.92 -6.39 -4.76
N LEU A 209 -15.82 -6.01 -5.38
CA LEU A 209 -15.78 -4.99 -6.42
C LEU A 209 -15.47 -5.64 -7.77
N LYS A 210 -15.87 -5.00 -8.87
CA LYS A 210 -15.25 -5.29 -10.17
C LYS A 210 -13.76 -4.99 -10.09
N GLU A 211 -12.94 -5.68 -10.90
CA GLU A 211 -11.53 -5.31 -11.02
C GLU A 211 -11.42 -3.90 -11.65
N ALA A 212 -10.44 -3.12 -11.22
CA ALA A 212 -10.22 -1.76 -11.72
C ALA A 212 -9.82 -1.78 -13.21
N THR A 213 -10.56 -1.07 -14.04
CA THR A 213 -10.30 -0.94 -15.49
C THR A 213 -9.88 0.46 -15.90
N VAL A 214 -10.24 1.48 -15.13
CA VAL A 214 -9.78 2.86 -15.32
C VAL A 214 -8.58 3.05 -14.42
N LEU A 215 -7.40 3.02 -15.03
CA LEU A 215 -6.13 3.00 -14.32
C LEU A 215 -5.45 4.37 -14.44
N GLY A 216 -5.17 4.98 -13.31
CA GLY A 216 -4.45 6.24 -13.22
C GLY A 216 -2.95 6.06 -13.47
N PHE A 217 -2.28 7.15 -13.82
CA PHE A 217 -0.84 7.20 -13.94
C PHE A 217 -0.31 8.48 -13.28
N GLY A 218 0.78 8.35 -12.53
CA GLY A 218 1.46 9.51 -11.96
C GLY A 218 0.60 10.36 -11.01
N GLY A 219 -0.27 9.75 -10.22
CA GLY A 219 -1.14 10.46 -9.29
C GLY A 219 -2.50 10.88 -9.84
N SER A 220 -2.85 10.48 -11.06
CA SER A 220 -4.18 10.68 -11.62
C SER A 220 -5.27 10.05 -10.76
N TYR A 221 -6.47 10.62 -10.84
CA TYR A 221 -7.64 10.07 -10.18
C TYR A 221 -8.03 8.72 -10.79
N GLU A 222 -8.23 7.71 -9.93
CA GLU A 222 -8.88 6.45 -10.28
C GLU A 222 -10.26 6.41 -9.60
N PRO A 223 -11.33 6.12 -10.35
CA PRO A 223 -12.64 5.93 -9.73
C PRO A 223 -12.67 4.59 -8.99
N ARG A 224 -13.37 4.55 -7.86
CA ARG A 224 -13.64 3.28 -7.18
C ARG A 224 -14.45 2.38 -8.11
N PRO A 225 -14.08 1.11 -8.29
CA PRO A 225 -14.84 0.17 -9.10
C PRO A 225 -16.24 -0.10 -8.53
N GLU A 226 -17.15 -0.52 -9.41
CA GLU A 226 -18.52 -0.88 -9.03
C GLU A 226 -18.56 -2.05 -8.04
N ARG A 227 -19.35 -1.89 -6.96
CA ARG A 227 -19.58 -2.93 -5.97
C ARG A 227 -20.61 -3.95 -6.49
N MET A 228 -20.36 -5.21 -6.22
CA MET A 228 -21.24 -6.34 -6.56
C MET A 228 -21.99 -6.83 -5.32
N GLY A 229 -23.23 -6.42 -5.19
CA GLY A 229 -24.07 -6.76 -4.04
C GLY A 229 -23.83 -5.86 -2.82
N ASP A 230 -24.35 -6.29 -1.67
CA ASP A 230 -24.27 -5.54 -0.43
C ASP A 230 -22.97 -5.81 0.33
N VAL A 231 -22.57 -4.89 1.17
CA VAL A 231 -21.52 -5.08 2.17
C VAL A 231 -22.00 -6.06 3.22
N ALA A 232 -21.20 -7.08 3.51
CA ALA A 232 -21.49 -7.99 4.61
C ALA A 232 -20.64 -7.63 5.85
N VAL A 233 -21.29 -7.53 6.99
CA VAL A 233 -20.63 -7.27 8.29
C VAL A 233 -20.95 -8.43 9.23
N SER A 234 -19.95 -9.05 9.82
CA SER A 234 -20.12 -10.18 10.74
C SER A 234 -18.99 -10.25 11.77
N ASP A 235 -19.17 -11.11 12.75
CA ASP A 235 -18.15 -11.52 13.72
C ASP A 235 -17.34 -12.77 13.28
N LYS A 236 -17.55 -13.21 12.03
CA LYS A 236 -16.94 -14.44 11.49
C LYS A 236 -15.90 -14.11 10.43
N ASN A 237 -14.79 -14.82 10.49
CA ASN A 237 -13.70 -14.76 9.52
C ASN A 237 -14.02 -15.48 8.19
N VAL A 238 -15.29 -15.79 7.95
CA VAL A 238 -15.79 -16.52 6.79
C VAL A 238 -16.92 -15.74 6.12
N TYR A 239 -16.91 -15.70 4.80
CA TYR A 239 -17.94 -15.09 3.97
C TYR A 239 -18.33 -16.01 2.82
N GLU A 240 -19.64 -16.20 2.62
CA GLU A 240 -20.17 -16.95 1.49
C GLU A 240 -20.98 -16.02 0.59
N THR A 241 -20.73 -16.10 -0.71
CA THR A 241 -21.42 -15.28 -1.70
C THR A 241 -21.44 -15.96 -3.07
N MET A 242 -22.12 -15.34 -4.02
CA MET A 242 -22.29 -15.85 -5.39
C MET A 242 -22.32 -14.66 -6.36
N ILE A 243 -21.56 -14.74 -7.43
CA ILE A 243 -21.60 -13.79 -8.54
C ILE A 243 -22.19 -14.47 -9.78
N LYS A 244 -23.20 -13.86 -10.38
CA LYS A 244 -23.93 -14.45 -11.53
C LYS A 244 -23.41 -14.00 -12.90
N VAL A 245 -22.68 -12.91 -12.94
CA VAL A 245 -22.21 -12.29 -14.18
C VAL A 245 -20.74 -12.65 -14.39
N PRO A 246 -20.37 -13.24 -15.52
CA PRO A 246 -18.97 -13.46 -15.86
C PRO A 246 -18.18 -12.14 -15.91
N GLY A 247 -16.93 -12.17 -15.44
CA GLY A 247 -16.09 -11.00 -15.36
C GLY A 247 -14.92 -11.14 -14.40
N GLU A 248 -14.20 -10.04 -14.22
CA GLU A 248 -13.07 -9.95 -13.31
C GLU A 248 -13.47 -9.14 -12.07
N TYR A 249 -13.15 -9.68 -10.92
CA TYR A 249 -13.59 -9.18 -9.63
C TYR A 249 -12.47 -9.24 -8.60
N ARG A 250 -12.65 -8.49 -7.51
CA ARG A 250 -11.79 -8.56 -6.34
C ARG A 250 -12.63 -8.59 -5.08
N LEU A 251 -12.39 -9.59 -4.24
CA LEU A 251 -13.00 -9.72 -2.93
C LEU A 251 -12.09 -9.09 -1.88
N TYR A 252 -12.65 -8.22 -1.06
CA TYR A 252 -11.95 -7.54 0.03
C TYR A 252 -12.49 -8.00 1.38
N VAL A 253 -11.59 -8.03 2.36
CA VAL A 253 -11.93 -8.09 3.78
C VAL A 253 -11.24 -6.98 4.54
N TYR A 254 -11.99 -6.32 5.40
CA TYR A 254 -11.52 -5.36 6.39
C TYR A 254 -11.80 -5.96 7.77
N VAL A 255 -10.76 -6.13 8.58
CA VAL A 255 -10.84 -6.71 9.91
C VAL A 255 -10.60 -5.61 10.93
N LEU A 256 -11.65 -5.24 11.66
CA LEU A 256 -11.64 -4.17 12.67
C LEU A 256 -11.50 -4.77 14.07
N ASP A 257 -10.70 -4.13 14.90
CA ASP A 257 -10.52 -4.47 16.32
C ASP A 257 -11.39 -3.65 17.27
N ASN A 258 -12.14 -2.68 16.75
CA ASN A 258 -12.93 -1.70 17.52
C ASN A 258 -12.10 -0.74 18.40
N THR A 259 -10.76 -0.77 18.32
CA THR A 259 -9.84 0.18 19.00
C THR A 259 -9.31 1.27 18.06
N GLY A 260 -9.71 1.21 16.79
CA GLY A 260 -9.36 2.18 15.75
C GLY A 260 -8.31 1.69 14.77
N PHE A 261 -8.09 0.37 14.72
CA PHE A 261 -7.27 -0.27 13.71
C PHE A 261 -8.12 -1.11 12.75
N VAL A 262 -7.61 -1.26 11.55
CA VAL A 262 -8.17 -2.12 10.51
C VAL A 262 -7.05 -2.84 9.76
N SER A 263 -7.16 -4.14 9.66
CA SER A 263 -6.28 -4.94 8.78
C SER A 263 -7.02 -5.39 7.54
N THR A 264 -6.29 -5.50 6.44
CA THR A 264 -6.90 -5.73 5.12
C THR A 264 -6.23 -6.88 4.37
N ALA A 265 -7.04 -7.59 3.59
CA ALA A 265 -6.59 -8.49 2.53
C ALA A 265 -7.59 -8.47 1.38
N ASN A 266 -7.13 -8.88 0.20
CA ASN A 266 -8.00 -9.05 -0.95
C ASN A 266 -7.50 -10.16 -1.89
N ILE A 267 -8.40 -10.69 -2.70
CA ILE A 267 -8.09 -11.67 -3.73
C ILE A 267 -8.77 -11.28 -5.04
N PRO A 268 -8.00 -11.08 -6.13
CA PRO A 268 -8.55 -10.98 -7.47
C PRO A 268 -9.03 -12.38 -7.94
N PHE A 269 -10.21 -12.45 -8.55
CA PHE A 269 -10.77 -13.69 -9.09
C PHE A 269 -11.57 -13.45 -10.36
N GLN A 270 -11.72 -14.48 -11.19
CA GLN A 270 -12.59 -14.46 -12.36
C GLN A 270 -13.85 -15.26 -12.12
N VAL A 271 -14.99 -14.76 -12.60
CA VAL A 271 -16.21 -15.52 -12.78
C VAL A 271 -16.31 -15.90 -14.25
N ILE A 272 -16.41 -17.19 -14.51
CA ILE A 272 -16.46 -17.78 -15.85
C ILE A 272 -17.84 -18.42 -16.11
N ASP A 273 -18.20 -18.64 -17.38
CA ASP A 273 -19.45 -19.28 -17.80
C ASP A 273 -19.62 -20.72 -17.26
#